data_481987553dc022394c15cb69216be3e4
#
_entry.id   481987553dc022394c15cb69216be3e4
#
_cell.length_a   1.000
_cell.length_b   1.000
_cell.length_c   1.000
_cell.angle_alpha   90.00
_cell.angle_beta   90.00
_cell.angle_gamma   90.00
#
_symmetry.space_group_name_H-M   'P 1'
#
loop_
_entity.id
_entity.type
_entity.pdbx_description
1 polymer ?
#
loop_
_entity_poly.entity_id
_entity_poly.type
_entity_poly.pdbx_seq_one_letter_code
_entity_poly.pdbx_strand_id
1 'polypeptide(L)'
;MTTLSVQRASSWANQSSRRVLSVALSALIVAGVLTGLGGLSRASAAGRAKASGTVDVLYAGSLLDLMEQQIGPAFHKATGYTVSGFSNGSSALATEIKGGTQVGDVFLSASPTADTSLQGSANGNWVSNYEEFATSPLVLGYNPSSKYAKDLLTKPWYDVVDLPNFLLGRTDPATDPKGVLAVDALTGVALAFDVPRLNALATSTSNVFPETALVGEIQAGQLDAGFFYAVEASAAHLKTVALTETNLAAQYTLAILNRVPHEAAAKAFVKFLLSSAGHKILKKNGVTPVIPPRVSSASSGATTTTTVALSTTTT
;
A
#
# COMPACT_ATOMS: atom_id res chain seq x y z
N MET A 1 -18.99 12.58 -55.67
CA MET A 1 -18.00 13.55 -56.14
C MET A 1 -17.36 14.12 -54.87
N THR A 2 -16.15 13.97 -54.47
CA THR A 2 -14.83 13.85 -55.04
C THR A 2 -13.94 13.26 -53.92
N THR A 3 -13.40 12.09 -54.13
CA THR A 3 -12.02 11.61 -54.23
C THR A 3 -10.98 12.14 -53.26
N LEU A 4 -10.45 11.25 -52.43
CA LEU A 4 -9.09 10.71 -52.37
C LEU A 4 -7.92 11.70 -52.18
N SER A 5 -7.10 11.44 -51.13
CA SER A 5 -5.71 11.15 -51.38
C SER A 5 -5.01 10.49 -50.18
N VAL A 6 -4.41 9.38 -50.46
CA VAL A 6 -3.44 8.59 -49.70
C VAL A 6 -2.04 9.13 -49.99
N GLN A 7 -1.18 9.30 -49.03
CA GLN A 7 0.29 9.30 -49.18
C GLN A 7 0.90 8.70 -47.90
N ARG A 8 1.35 7.48 -47.92
CA ARG A 8 2.62 6.86 -48.31
C ARG A 8 3.82 7.32 -47.49
N ALA A 9 4.29 6.35 -46.81
CA ALA A 9 5.54 6.02 -46.21
C ALA A 9 6.82 6.61 -46.84
N SER A 10 7.83 6.82 -46.03
CA SER A 10 9.22 6.61 -46.42
C SER A 10 10.07 6.18 -45.22
N SER A 11 10.50 4.98 -45.33
CA SER A 11 11.64 4.28 -44.77
C SER A 11 12.95 5.08 -44.82
N TRP A 12 13.73 5.02 -43.74
CA TRP A 12 15.18 5.17 -43.82
C TRP A 12 15.84 4.04 -43.05
N ALA A 13 16.27 3.04 -43.80
CA ALA A 13 17.33 2.14 -43.39
C ALA A 13 18.60 2.64 -44.07
N ASN A 14 19.72 2.65 -43.40
CA ASN A 14 21.06 2.28 -43.92
C ASN A 14 22.08 2.48 -42.79
N GLN A 15 22.76 1.46 -42.47
CA GLN A 15 23.97 0.81 -42.98
C GLN A 15 25.24 1.21 -42.22
N SER A 16 25.72 0.26 -41.53
CA SER A 16 27.04 -0.39 -41.63
C SER A 16 28.28 0.45 -41.30
N SER A 17 29.12 -0.08 -40.40
CA SER A 17 30.45 -0.51 -40.81
C SER A 17 31.19 -1.26 -39.70
N ARG A 18 31.60 -2.45 -40.07
CA ARG A 18 32.55 -3.33 -39.38
C ARG A 18 33.93 -2.66 -39.30
N ARG A 19 34.64 -2.83 -38.21
CA ARG A 19 36.11 -3.02 -38.26
C ARG A 19 36.52 -4.02 -37.18
N VAL A 20 36.92 -5.15 -37.65
CA VAL A 20 37.71 -6.17 -36.98
C VAL A 20 39.17 -5.69 -37.02
N LEU A 21 39.87 -5.77 -35.91
CA LEU A 21 41.33 -5.91 -35.96
C LEU A 21 41.79 -6.82 -34.82
N SER A 22 42.20 -7.98 -35.23
CA SER A 22 42.97 -8.95 -34.45
C SER A 22 44.45 -8.56 -34.48
N VAL A 23 45.15 -8.62 -33.33
CA VAL A 23 46.60 -8.84 -33.34
C VAL A 23 46.98 -9.71 -32.15
N ALA A 24 47.80 -10.66 -32.48
CA ALA A 24 48.26 -11.83 -31.77
C ALA A 24 49.34 -11.56 -30.68
N LEU A 25 49.32 -12.42 -29.72
CA LEU A 25 50.38 -13.32 -29.24
C LEU A 25 51.81 -12.75 -29.01
N SER A 26 52.27 -12.80 -27.75
CA SER A 26 53.63 -13.22 -27.45
C SER A 26 53.74 -13.70 -26.00
N ALA A 27 54.09 -14.95 -25.84
CA ALA A 27 54.48 -15.60 -24.59
C ALA A 27 55.93 -15.22 -24.22
N LEU A 28 56.16 -15.06 -22.91
CA LEU A 28 57.51 -15.25 -22.34
C LEU A 28 57.38 -15.82 -20.92
N ILE A 29 57.86 -17.05 -20.82
CA ILE A 29 58.09 -17.81 -19.57
C ILE A 29 59.38 -17.31 -18.94
N VAL A 30 59.35 -16.88 -17.69
CA VAL A 30 60.52 -16.86 -16.83
C VAL A 30 60.16 -17.51 -15.48
N ALA A 31 60.78 -18.65 -15.24
CA ALA A 31 60.76 -19.35 -13.98
C ALA A 31 61.67 -18.66 -12.98
N GLY A 32 61.19 -18.40 -11.80
CA GLY A 32 61.95 -17.89 -10.63
C GLY A 32 61.35 -18.46 -9.36
N VAL A 33 61.99 -19.50 -8.86
CA VAL A 33 61.72 -20.09 -7.54
C VAL A 33 62.33 -19.14 -6.47
N LEU A 34 61.55 -18.64 -5.53
CA LEU A 34 61.99 -18.23 -4.22
C LEU A 34 60.96 -18.51 -3.16
N THR A 35 61.29 -19.44 -2.30
CA THR A 35 60.64 -19.79 -1.04
C THR A 35 60.62 -18.62 -0.07
N GLY A 36 59.44 -18.32 0.49
CA GLY A 36 59.31 -17.32 1.58
C GLY A 36 57.97 -17.50 2.30
N LEU A 37 58.02 -18.09 3.49
CA LEU A 37 56.92 -18.21 4.43
C LEU A 37 56.33 -16.83 4.74
N GLY A 38 55.02 -16.73 4.65
CA GLY A 38 54.25 -15.58 5.08
C GLY A 38 52.77 -15.77 4.78
N GLY A 39 52.12 -16.64 5.56
CA GLY A 39 50.68 -16.85 5.48
C GLY A 39 49.91 -15.61 5.94
N LEU A 40 49.72 -14.65 5.03
CA LEU A 40 48.66 -13.66 5.16
C LEU A 40 47.42 -14.22 4.50
N SER A 41 46.57 -14.85 5.32
CA SER A 41 45.20 -15.13 4.95
C SER A 41 44.54 -13.81 4.56
N ARG A 42 44.55 -13.49 3.26
CA ARG A 42 43.62 -12.55 2.69
C ARG A 42 42.27 -13.18 2.85
N ALA A 43 41.58 -12.83 3.96
CA ALA A 43 40.13 -12.96 4.02
C ALA A 43 39.62 -12.12 2.85
N SER A 44 39.34 -12.79 1.74
CA SER A 44 38.54 -12.23 0.66
C SER A 44 37.19 -11.87 1.29
N ALA A 45 37.03 -10.59 1.58
CA ALA A 45 35.70 -10.02 1.70
C ALA A 45 35.04 -10.19 0.32
N ALA A 46 34.59 -11.40 0.04
CA ALA A 46 33.69 -11.65 -1.06
C ALA A 46 32.47 -10.81 -0.77
N GLY A 47 32.41 -9.64 -1.35
CA GLY A 47 31.22 -8.81 -1.34
C GLY A 47 30.09 -9.71 -1.81
N ARG A 48 29.18 -10.03 -0.87
CA ARG A 48 28.01 -10.87 -1.16
C ARG A 48 27.31 -10.20 -2.33
N ALA A 49 27.34 -10.80 -3.52
CA ALA A 49 26.62 -10.27 -4.67
C ALA A 49 25.21 -9.96 -4.21
N LYS A 50 24.76 -8.72 -4.41
CA LYS A 50 23.37 -8.37 -4.09
C LYS A 50 22.48 -9.27 -4.93
N ALA A 51 21.42 -9.78 -4.33
CA ALA A 51 20.41 -10.52 -5.06
C ALA A 51 19.86 -9.64 -6.19
N SER A 52 19.40 -10.25 -7.27
CA SER A 52 18.72 -9.58 -8.36
C SER A 52 17.42 -10.29 -8.66
N GLY A 53 16.42 -9.55 -9.11
CA GLY A 53 15.09 -10.05 -9.40
C GLY A 53 14.01 -9.11 -8.89
N THR A 54 12.77 -9.52 -9.10
CA THR A 54 11.58 -8.74 -8.76
C THR A 54 10.77 -9.45 -7.68
N VAL A 55 10.06 -8.71 -6.88
CA VAL A 55 8.96 -9.17 -6.04
C VAL A 55 7.70 -8.44 -6.47
N ASP A 56 6.64 -9.19 -6.78
CA ASP A 56 5.34 -8.65 -7.15
C ASP A 56 4.51 -8.45 -5.88
N VAL A 57 4.25 -7.20 -5.51
CA VAL A 57 3.53 -6.84 -4.29
C VAL A 57 2.19 -6.22 -4.64
N LEU A 58 1.12 -6.87 -4.20
CA LEU A 58 -0.24 -6.35 -4.29
C LEU A 58 -0.56 -5.66 -2.96
N TYR A 59 -0.93 -4.39 -2.98
CA TYR A 59 -1.10 -3.65 -1.72
C TYR A 59 -2.28 -2.68 -1.74
N ALA A 60 -2.85 -2.46 -0.54
CA ALA A 60 -3.90 -1.47 -0.32
C ALA A 60 -3.51 -0.11 -0.90
N GLY A 61 -4.42 0.56 -1.59
CA GLY A 61 -4.18 1.85 -2.23
C GLY A 61 -3.69 2.93 -1.27
N SER A 62 -4.09 2.88 0.00
CA SER A 62 -3.60 3.77 1.06
C SER A 62 -2.09 3.64 1.35
N LEU A 63 -1.46 2.56 0.89
CA LEU A 63 -0.01 2.35 1.00
C LEU A 63 0.76 2.79 -0.25
N LEU A 64 0.08 3.29 -1.31
CA LEU A 64 0.68 3.58 -2.61
C LEU A 64 1.97 4.41 -2.49
N ASP A 65 1.87 5.62 -1.96
CA ASP A 65 3.02 6.53 -1.85
C ASP A 65 4.10 5.97 -0.92
N LEU A 66 3.70 5.32 0.18
CA LEU A 66 4.63 4.68 1.10
C LEU A 66 5.43 3.57 0.40
N MET A 67 4.76 2.75 -0.41
CA MET A 67 5.40 1.65 -1.13
C MET A 67 6.29 2.15 -2.26
N GLU A 68 5.79 3.04 -3.11
CA GLU A 68 6.49 3.49 -4.30
C GLU A 68 7.66 4.43 -3.98
N GLN A 69 7.49 5.32 -3.02
CA GLN A 69 8.46 6.38 -2.75
C GLN A 69 9.42 6.08 -1.59
N GLN A 70 9.07 5.15 -0.70
CA GLN A 70 9.85 4.90 0.52
C GLN A 70 10.28 3.44 0.67
N ILE A 71 9.36 2.50 0.75
CA ILE A 71 9.66 1.08 1.03
C ILE A 71 10.37 0.44 -0.16
N GLY A 72 9.84 0.56 -1.38
CA GLY A 72 10.42 -0.04 -2.59
C GLY A 72 11.87 0.39 -2.83
N PRO A 73 12.18 1.70 -2.88
CA PRO A 73 13.55 2.18 -3.05
C PRO A 73 14.49 1.74 -1.91
N ALA A 74 14.02 1.76 -0.65
CA ALA A 74 14.82 1.34 0.49
C ALA A 74 15.09 -0.17 0.48
N PHE A 75 14.09 -0.97 0.12
CA PHE A 75 14.21 -2.41 -0.06
C PHE A 75 15.22 -2.76 -1.17
N HIS A 76 15.10 -2.11 -2.33
CA HIS A 76 16.06 -2.29 -3.43
C HIS A 76 17.49 -1.96 -2.98
N LYS A 77 17.68 -0.83 -2.32
CA LYS A 77 18.98 -0.43 -1.78
C LYS A 77 19.56 -1.46 -0.81
N ALA A 78 18.72 -2.03 0.04
CA ALA A 78 19.13 -2.99 1.08
C ALA A 78 19.44 -4.38 0.52
N THR A 79 18.67 -4.85 -0.47
CA THR A 79 18.68 -6.26 -0.89
C THR A 79 19.16 -6.48 -2.32
N GLY A 80 18.90 -5.54 -3.22
CA GLY A 80 19.10 -5.64 -4.67
C GLY A 80 17.86 -6.13 -5.43
N TYR A 81 16.82 -6.64 -4.74
CA TYR A 81 15.52 -6.94 -5.37
C TYR A 81 14.76 -5.65 -5.67
N THR A 82 13.90 -5.68 -6.69
CA THR A 82 13.02 -4.57 -7.06
C THR A 82 11.57 -4.92 -6.74
N VAL A 83 10.80 -3.98 -6.23
CA VAL A 83 9.35 -4.12 -6.06
C VAL A 83 8.67 -3.81 -7.40
N SER A 84 7.82 -4.73 -7.85
CA SER A 84 6.80 -4.48 -8.87
C SER A 84 5.47 -4.38 -8.13
N GLY A 85 4.90 -3.18 -8.08
CA GLY A 85 3.75 -2.88 -7.23
C GLY A 85 2.46 -2.79 -8.03
N PHE A 86 1.35 -3.26 -7.44
CA PHE A 86 0.00 -2.98 -7.94
C PHE A 86 -0.90 -2.65 -6.75
N SER A 87 -1.62 -1.53 -6.84
CA SER A 87 -2.46 -1.01 -5.76
C SER A 87 -3.94 -0.95 -6.15
N ASN A 88 -4.81 -1.33 -5.22
CA ASN A 88 -6.26 -1.18 -5.33
C ASN A 88 -6.87 -1.27 -3.91
N GLY A 89 -8.19 -1.09 -3.77
CA GLY A 89 -8.89 -1.41 -2.52
C GLY A 89 -8.65 -2.87 -2.11
N SER A 90 -8.38 -3.14 -0.84
CA SER A 90 -7.96 -4.48 -0.41
C SER A 90 -8.99 -5.57 -0.70
N SER A 91 -10.29 -5.27 -0.62
CA SER A 91 -11.37 -6.22 -0.96
C SER A 91 -11.43 -6.48 -2.46
N ALA A 92 -11.15 -5.46 -3.28
CA ALA A 92 -11.05 -5.61 -4.73
C ALA A 92 -9.84 -6.49 -5.08
N LEU A 93 -8.65 -6.22 -4.48
CA LEU A 93 -7.46 -7.06 -4.67
C LEU A 93 -7.71 -8.51 -4.28
N ALA A 94 -8.37 -8.76 -3.15
CA ALA A 94 -8.72 -10.11 -2.74
C ALA A 94 -9.62 -10.80 -3.77
N THR A 95 -10.58 -10.09 -4.36
CA THR A 95 -11.43 -10.60 -5.44
C THR A 95 -10.63 -10.89 -6.70
N GLU A 96 -9.72 -10.01 -7.09
CA GLU A 96 -8.84 -10.15 -8.25
C GLU A 96 -7.86 -11.34 -8.09
N ILE A 97 -7.27 -11.50 -6.91
CA ILE A 97 -6.41 -12.66 -6.55
C ILE A 97 -7.22 -13.95 -6.66
N LYS A 98 -8.41 -13.98 -6.03
CA LYS A 98 -9.31 -15.14 -6.04
C LYS A 98 -9.75 -15.52 -7.45
N GLY A 99 -10.02 -14.53 -8.28
CA GLY A 99 -10.38 -14.68 -9.69
C GLY A 99 -9.18 -14.99 -10.62
N GLY A 100 -7.94 -14.92 -10.13
CA GLY A 100 -6.73 -15.13 -10.92
C GLY A 100 -6.44 -14.02 -11.93
N THR A 101 -7.08 -12.86 -11.79
CA THR A 101 -6.85 -11.69 -12.66
C THR A 101 -5.66 -10.84 -12.19
N GLN A 102 -5.30 -10.96 -10.92
CA GLN A 102 -4.05 -10.43 -10.38
C GLN A 102 -3.20 -11.57 -9.79
N VAL A 103 -1.93 -11.55 -10.08
CA VAL A 103 -0.92 -12.50 -9.58
C VAL A 103 0.15 -11.70 -8.85
N GLY A 104 0.58 -12.19 -7.71
CA GLY A 104 1.61 -11.54 -6.91
C GLY A 104 2.33 -12.53 -5.99
N ASP A 105 3.34 -12.03 -5.32
CA ASP A 105 4.12 -12.78 -4.32
C ASP A 105 3.67 -12.45 -2.89
N VAL A 106 3.39 -11.16 -2.66
CA VAL A 106 3.01 -10.64 -1.34
C VAL A 106 1.72 -9.83 -1.47
N PHE A 107 0.81 -10.04 -0.54
CA PHE A 107 -0.40 -9.23 -0.39
C PHE A 107 -0.31 -8.42 0.90
N LEU A 108 -0.43 -7.09 0.78
CA LEU A 108 -0.52 -6.15 1.90
C LEU A 108 -1.93 -5.57 1.92
N SER A 109 -2.72 -5.97 2.88
CA SER A 109 -4.11 -5.54 3.03
C SER A 109 -4.26 -4.47 4.12
N ALA A 110 -5.31 -3.68 4.06
CA ALA A 110 -5.71 -2.74 5.10
C ALA A 110 -6.75 -3.35 6.08
N SER A 111 -7.07 -4.64 5.91
CA SER A 111 -8.03 -5.35 6.78
C SER A 111 -7.79 -6.85 6.79
N PRO A 112 -7.75 -7.49 7.97
CA PRO A 112 -7.72 -8.95 8.11
C PRO A 112 -8.82 -9.69 7.33
N THR A 113 -9.97 -9.05 7.13
CA THR A 113 -11.10 -9.63 6.39
C THR A 113 -10.74 -9.93 4.93
N ALA A 114 -9.93 -9.08 4.29
CA ALA A 114 -9.48 -9.34 2.93
C ALA A 114 -8.61 -10.60 2.85
N ASP A 115 -7.70 -10.81 3.82
CA ASP A 115 -6.87 -12.02 3.88
C ASP A 115 -7.71 -13.27 4.18
N THR A 116 -8.65 -13.20 5.13
CA THR A 116 -9.49 -14.35 5.47
C THR A 116 -10.38 -14.78 4.31
N SER A 117 -10.78 -13.85 3.44
CA SER A 117 -11.54 -14.15 2.22
C SER A 117 -10.75 -14.98 1.19
N LEU A 118 -9.42 -15.06 1.35
CA LEU A 118 -8.48 -15.81 0.51
C LEU A 118 -8.05 -17.13 1.14
N GLN A 119 -8.43 -17.38 2.41
CA GLN A 119 -8.06 -18.58 3.16
C GLN A 119 -9.01 -19.74 2.91
N GLY A 120 -8.48 -20.96 3.05
CA GLY A 120 -9.23 -22.20 2.96
C GLY A 120 -9.59 -22.63 1.53
N SER A 121 -9.89 -23.91 1.38
CA SER A 121 -10.14 -24.56 0.08
C SER A 121 -11.34 -23.96 -0.67
N ALA A 122 -12.39 -23.58 0.06
CA ALA A 122 -13.58 -22.92 -0.53
C ALA A 122 -13.28 -21.57 -1.19
N ASN A 123 -12.18 -20.93 -0.77
CA ASN A 123 -11.72 -19.64 -1.30
C ASN A 123 -10.50 -19.76 -2.23
N GLY A 124 -10.13 -20.97 -2.63
CA GLY A 124 -8.99 -21.22 -3.50
C GLY A 124 -7.63 -21.33 -2.78
N ASN A 125 -7.60 -21.23 -1.44
CA ASN A 125 -6.40 -21.38 -0.61
C ASN A 125 -5.23 -20.54 -1.09
N TRP A 126 -5.46 -19.24 -1.32
CA TRP A 126 -4.43 -18.31 -1.77
C TRP A 126 -3.52 -17.83 -0.66
N VAL A 127 -4.05 -17.78 0.58
CA VAL A 127 -3.36 -17.34 1.79
C VAL A 127 -3.47 -18.45 2.85
N SER A 128 -2.35 -18.92 3.36
CA SER A 128 -2.32 -19.85 4.50
C SER A 128 -2.35 -19.11 5.82
N ASN A 129 -1.49 -18.10 5.94
CA ASN A 129 -1.34 -17.27 7.13
C ASN A 129 -1.15 -15.83 6.71
N TYR A 130 -1.56 -14.91 7.55
CA TYR A 130 -1.23 -13.49 7.45
C TYR A 130 -0.75 -12.96 8.80
N GLU A 131 -0.04 -11.85 8.77
CA GLU A 131 0.46 -11.16 9.95
C GLU A 131 -0.07 -9.73 9.96
N GLU A 132 -0.72 -9.31 11.05
CA GLU A 132 -0.98 -7.89 11.30
C GLU A 132 0.32 -7.22 11.72
N PHE A 133 0.85 -6.36 10.87
CA PHE A 133 2.17 -5.75 11.07
C PHE A 133 2.15 -4.28 11.43
N ALA A 134 1.02 -3.60 11.17
CA ALA A 134 0.92 -2.16 11.42
C ALA A 134 -0.53 -1.68 11.49
N THR A 135 -0.73 -0.47 12.02
CA THR A 135 -2.02 0.23 12.04
C THR A 135 -1.88 1.67 11.56
N SER A 136 -2.97 2.25 11.07
CA SER A 136 -3.07 3.68 10.78
C SER A 136 -4.48 4.18 11.10
N PRO A 137 -4.66 5.20 11.94
CA PRO A 137 -5.98 5.67 12.33
C PRO A 137 -6.74 6.24 11.13
N LEU A 138 -8.08 6.09 11.18
CA LEU A 138 -8.99 6.79 10.29
C LEU A 138 -9.04 8.26 10.70
N VAL A 139 -8.94 9.16 9.73
CA VAL A 139 -8.99 10.62 9.91
C VAL A 139 -9.89 11.25 8.88
N LEU A 140 -10.35 12.46 9.14
CA LEU A 140 -11.02 13.29 8.15
C LEU A 140 -9.99 14.22 7.51
N GLY A 141 -9.60 13.96 6.26
CA GLY A 141 -8.81 14.87 5.44
C GLY A 141 -9.71 15.94 4.85
N TYR A 142 -9.29 17.20 4.86
CA TYR A 142 -10.13 18.30 4.40
C TYR A 142 -9.41 19.28 3.47
N ASN A 143 -10.20 19.95 2.64
CA ASN A 143 -9.75 21.04 1.80
C ASN A 143 -9.59 22.32 2.62
N PRO A 144 -8.38 22.88 2.79
CA PRO A 144 -8.17 24.09 3.58
C PRO A 144 -8.82 25.35 2.98
N SER A 145 -9.22 25.30 1.70
CA SER A 145 -9.95 26.38 1.02
C SER A 145 -11.47 26.23 1.14
N SER A 146 -11.98 25.15 1.73
CA SER A 146 -13.41 24.99 1.99
C SER A 146 -13.90 26.05 2.97
N LYS A 147 -15.11 26.56 2.75
CA LYS A 147 -15.78 27.48 3.68
C LYS A 147 -15.99 26.86 5.07
N TYR A 148 -15.96 25.52 5.18
CA TYR A 148 -16.12 24.79 6.42
C TYR A 148 -14.79 24.48 7.14
N ALA A 149 -13.64 24.81 6.54
CA ALA A 149 -12.32 24.46 7.07
C ALA A 149 -12.09 24.98 8.52
N LYS A 150 -12.55 26.21 8.80
CA LYS A 150 -12.45 26.79 10.15
C LYS A 150 -13.32 26.06 11.16
N ASP A 151 -14.52 25.68 10.75
CA ASP A 151 -15.46 24.95 11.62
C ASP A 151 -14.93 23.57 11.97
N LEU A 152 -14.34 22.85 11.01
CA LEU A 152 -13.68 21.55 11.25
C LEU A 152 -12.55 21.61 12.29
N LEU A 153 -11.95 22.77 12.52
CA LEU A 153 -10.88 22.95 13.51
C LEU A 153 -11.40 23.30 14.90
N THR A 154 -12.67 23.71 15.04
CA THR A 154 -13.21 24.32 16.26
C THR A 154 -14.47 23.65 16.79
N LYS A 155 -15.09 22.78 15.98
CA LYS A 155 -16.33 22.07 16.31
C LYS A 155 -16.11 20.56 16.14
N PRO A 156 -16.95 19.72 16.76
CA PRO A 156 -16.97 18.29 16.44
C PRO A 156 -17.14 18.08 14.94
N TRP A 157 -16.35 17.18 14.37
CA TRP A 157 -16.35 16.95 12.92
C TRP A 157 -17.73 16.57 12.39
N TYR A 158 -18.49 15.80 13.15
CA TYR A 158 -19.81 15.31 12.77
C TYR A 158 -20.85 16.42 12.70
N ASP A 159 -20.75 17.45 13.55
CA ASP A 159 -21.62 18.62 13.49
C ASP A 159 -21.38 19.43 12.20
N VAL A 160 -20.11 19.47 11.75
CA VAL A 160 -19.75 20.20 10.54
C VAL A 160 -20.13 19.42 9.28
N VAL A 161 -19.91 18.10 9.28
CA VAL A 161 -20.31 17.21 8.18
C VAL A 161 -21.83 17.16 8.03
N ASP A 162 -22.58 17.35 9.10
CA ASP A 162 -24.04 17.44 9.08
C ASP A 162 -24.59 18.73 8.44
N LEU A 163 -23.76 19.75 8.24
CA LEU A 163 -24.22 21.01 7.65
C LEU A 163 -24.74 20.81 6.21
N PRO A 164 -25.77 21.58 5.82
CA PRO A 164 -26.28 21.57 4.45
C PRO A 164 -25.19 21.89 3.42
N ASN A 165 -25.21 21.13 2.32
CA ASN A 165 -24.23 21.29 1.20
C ASN A 165 -22.76 21.00 1.55
N PHE A 166 -22.48 20.34 2.67
CA PHE A 166 -21.17 19.80 2.94
C PHE A 166 -20.92 18.61 1.99
N LEU A 167 -19.82 18.65 1.27
CA LEU A 167 -19.42 17.62 0.30
C LEU A 167 -18.41 16.68 0.96
N LEU A 168 -18.93 15.57 1.48
CA LEU A 168 -18.14 14.52 2.12
C LEU A 168 -17.82 13.41 1.12
N GLY A 169 -16.54 13.08 0.95
CA GLY A 169 -16.07 11.95 0.14
C GLY A 169 -15.74 10.72 0.97
N ARG A 170 -15.95 9.55 0.38
CA ARG A 170 -15.51 8.26 0.94
C ARG A 170 -15.25 7.25 -0.17
N THR A 171 -14.65 6.13 0.18
CA THR A 171 -14.51 4.98 -0.73
C THR A 171 -15.71 4.04 -0.61
N ASP A 172 -15.82 3.10 -1.58
CA ASP A 172 -16.88 2.11 -1.61
C ASP A 172 -16.60 0.99 -0.59
N PRO A 173 -17.49 0.74 0.39
CA PRO A 173 -17.31 -0.34 1.36
C PRO A 173 -17.30 -1.75 0.74
N ALA A 174 -17.83 -1.93 -0.49
CA ALA A 174 -17.78 -3.21 -1.17
C ALA A 174 -16.37 -3.57 -1.67
N THR A 175 -15.55 -2.57 -1.97
CA THR A 175 -14.24 -2.77 -2.60
C THR A 175 -13.06 -2.34 -1.73
N ASP A 176 -13.31 -1.51 -0.69
CA ASP A 176 -12.26 -0.92 0.13
C ASP A 176 -12.61 -0.94 1.63
N PRO A 177 -11.76 -1.52 2.49
CA PRO A 177 -11.93 -1.50 3.95
C PRO A 177 -12.08 -0.10 4.55
N LYS A 178 -11.46 0.93 3.98
CA LYS A 178 -11.62 2.32 4.40
C LYS A 178 -13.07 2.78 4.24
N GLY A 179 -13.73 2.35 3.17
CA GLY A 179 -15.16 2.60 2.96
C GLY A 179 -16.03 1.97 4.05
N VAL A 180 -15.71 0.76 4.49
CA VAL A 180 -16.38 0.11 5.63
C VAL A 180 -16.20 0.95 6.90
N LEU A 181 -14.97 1.33 7.24
CA LEU A 181 -14.70 2.13 8.43
C LEU A 181 -15.32 3.54 8.37
N ALA A 182 -15.43 4.13 7.18
CA ALA A 182 -16.14 5.41 6.99
C ALA A 182 -17.64 5.28 7.28
N VAL A 183 -18.27 4.19 6.82
CA VAL A 183 -19.66 3.87 7.15
C VAL A 183 -19.83 3.62 8.64
N ASP A 184 -18.93 2.85 9.26
CA ASP A 184 -18.96 2.58 10.70
C ASP A 184 -18.80 3.88 11.53
N ALA A 185 -17.90 4.79 11.12
CA ALA A 185 -17.74 6.09 11.75
C ALA A 185 -19.02 6.92 11.70
N LEU A 186 -19.63 7.03 10.52
CA LEU A 186 -20.85 7.79 10.30
C LEU A 186 -22.03 7.22 11.10
N THR A 187 -22.26 5.91 11.01
CA THR A 187 -23.41 5.27 11.68
C THR A 187 -23.23 5.20 13.19
N GLY A 188 -22.02 4.93 13.68
CA GLY A 188 -21.70 4.90 15.10
C GLY A 188 -21.90 6.26 15.76
N VAL A 189 -21.41 7.32 15.12
CA VAL A 189 -21.56 8.69 15.61
C VAL A 189 -23.01 9.18 15.48
N ALA A 190 -23.70 8.84 14.38
CA ALA A 190 -25.12 9.14 14.21
C ALA A 190 -25.97 8.62 15.38
N LEU A 191 -25.69 7.39 15.83
CA LEU A 191 -26.37 6.77 16.95
C LEU A 191 -25.96 7.39 18.29
N ALA A 192 -24.67 7.64 18.51
CA ALA A 192 -24.16 8.10 19.80
C ALA A 192 -24.53 9.55 20.14
N PHE A 193 -24.63 10.41 19.13
CA PHE A 193 -24.83 11.86 19.28
C PHE A 193 -26.15 12.37 18.70
N ASP A 194 -27.05 11.46 18.29
CA ASP A 194 -28.37 11.77 17.70
C ASP A 194 -28.26 12.70 16.47
N VAL A 195 -27.38 12.34 15.53
CA VAL A 195 -27.18 13.07 14.26
C VAL A 195 -27.64 12.22 13.08
N PRO A 196 -28.97 12.06 12.86
CA PRO A 196 -29.53 11.05 11.96
C PRO A 196 -29.15 11.24 10.49
N ARG A 197 -28.78 12.47 10.05
CA ARG A 197 -28.36 12.73 8.68
C ARG A 197 -27.06 12.00 8.33
N LEU A 198 -26.20 11.70 9.28
CA LEU A 198 -24.99 10.90 9.02
C LEU A 198 -25.32 9.49 8.50
N ASN A 199 -26.46 8.90 8.90
CA ASN A 199 -26.91 7.63 8.33
C ASN A 199 -27.23 7.76 6.83
N ALA A 200 -27.78 8.90 6.41
CA ALA A 200 -28.03 9.17 5.00
C ALA A 200 -26.70 9.32 4.22
N LEU A 201 -25.69 9.95 4.82
CA LEU A 201 -24.35 10.05 4.22
C LEU A 201 -23.66 8.69 4.15
N ALA A 202 -23.83 7.84 5.15
CA ALA A 202 -23.29 6.48 5.19
C ALA A 202 -23.82 5.60 4.05
N THR A 203 -25.10 5.77 3.70
CA THR A 203 -25.79 4.99 2.65
C THR A 203 -25.76 5.65 1.27
N SER A 204 -25.40 6.94 1.19
CA SER A 204 -25.34 7.67 -0.07
C SER A 204 -24.31 7.05 -1.02
N THR A 205 -24.65 6.97 -2.29
CA THR A 205 -23.74 6.60 -3.39
C THR A 205 -23.11 7.82 -4.06
N SER A 206 -23.54 9.03 -3.68
CA SER A 206 -22.91 10.28 -4.11
C SER A 206 -21.56 10.45 -3.41
N ASN A 207 -20.57 11.00 -4.11
CA ASN A 207 -19.24 11.25 -3.56
C ASN A 207 -18.53 9.98 -3.05
N VAL A 208 -18.78 8.85 -3.73
CA VAL A 208 -18.05 7.59 -3.54
C VAL A 208 -17.03 7.45 -4.68
N PHE A 209 -15.76 7.32 -4.32
CA PHE A 209 -14.64 7.33 -5.25
C PHE A 209 -13.77 6.08 -5.08
N PRO A 210 -13.07 5.64 -6.14
CA PRO A 210 -11.96 4.72 -5.99
C PRO A 210 -10.92 5.26 -5.00
N GLU A 211 -10.27 4.39 -4.25
CA GLU A 211 -9.29 4.78 -3.22
C GLU A 211 -8.22 5.74 -3.76
N THR A 212 -7.71 5.47 -4.96
CA THR A 212 -6.66 6.26 -5.61
C THR A 212 -7.13 7.62 -6.13
N ALA A 213 -8.45 7.85 -6.26
CA ALA A 213 -8.99 9.11 -6.79
C ALA A 213 -9.37 10.11 -5.69
N LEU A 214 -9.74 9.63 -4.50
CA LEU A 214 -10.32 10.47 -3.44
C LEU A 214 -9.41 11.61 -2.99
N VAL A 215 -8.09 11.40 -2.95
CA VAL A 215 -7.09 12.46 -2.66
C VAL A 215 -7.18 13.59 -3.68
N GLY A 216 -7.26 13.24 -4.96
CA GLY A 216 -7.36 14.21 -6.06
C GLY A 216 -8.61 15.08 -5.96
N GLU A 217 -9.74 14.50 -5.55
CA GLU A 217 -11.01 15.22 -5.40
C GLU A 217 -10.94 16.29 -4.29
N ILE A 218 -10.25 15.99 -3.18
CA ILE A 218 -9.98 16.98 -2.11
C ILE A 218 -9.05 18.08 -2.62
N GLN A 219 -7.95 17.72 -3.28
CA GLN A 219 -6.95 18.67 -3.78
C GLN A 219 -7.50 19.56 -4.90
N ALA A 220 -8.40 19.03 -5.72
CA ALA A 220 -9.11 19.79 -6.76
C ALA A 220 -10.23 20.69 -6.20
N GLY A 221 -10.56 20.60 -4.91
CA GLY A 221 -11.61 21.37 -4.28
C GLY A 221 -13.03 20.91 -4.63
N GLN A 222 -13.17 19.69 -5.13
CA GLN A 222 -14.49 19.11 -5.45
C GLN A 222 -15.20 18.60 -4.20
N LEU A 223 -14.46 18.37 -3.13
CA LEU A 223 -14.96 17.93 -1.83
C LEU A 223 -14.48 18.90 -0.73
N ASP A 224 -15.29 19.03 0.32
CA ASP A 224 -14.92 19.75 1.53
C ASP A 224 -14.00 18.91 2.41
N ALA A 225 -14.33 17.62 2.57
CA ALA A 225 -13.54 16.65 3.32
C ALA A 225 -13.81 15.21 2.81
N GLY A 226 -12.98 14.28 3.28
CA GLY A 226 -13.14 12.87 3.01
C GLY A 226 -12.44 12.01 4.07
N PHE A 227 -12.84 10.73 4.14
CA PHE A 227 -12.21 9.77 5.04
C PHE A 227 -10.94 9.20 4.44
N PHE A 228 -9.87 9.24 5.21
CA PHE A 228 -8.53 8.76 4.85
C PHE A 228 -7.91 7.99 6.01
N TYR A 229 -6.96 7.13 5.73
CA TYR A 229 -6.03 6.73 6.78
C TYR A 229 -4.94 7.79 6.96
N ALA A 230 -4.41 7.94 8.18
CA ALA A 230 -3.41 8.96 8.47
C ALA A 230 -2.15 8.85 7.59
N VAL A 231 -1.76 7.63 7.18
CA VAL A 231 -0.63 7.40 6.27
C VAL A 231 -0.87 8.04 4.90
N GLU A 232 -2.04 7.84 4.34
CA GLU A 232 -2.43 8.36 3.04
C GLU A 232 -2.57 9.89 3.07
N ALA A 233 -3.26 10.40 4.09
CA ALA A 233 -3.40 11.84 4.29
C ALA A 233 -2.04 12.54 4.48
N SER A 234 -1.11 11.91 5.21
CA SER A 234 0.25 12.40 5.42
C SER A 234 1.05 12.45 4.11
N ALA A 235 0.99 11.37 3.33
CA ALA A 235 1.69 11.30 2.04
C ALA A 235 1.16 12.34 1.05
N ALA A 236 -0.16 12.56 1.04
CA ALA A 236 -0.82 13.56 0.19
C ALA A 236 -0.73 14.99 0.74
N HIS A 237 -0.08 15.21 1.89
CA HIS A 237 0.00 16.50 2.58
C HIS A 237 -1.36 17.15 2.89
N LEU A 238 -2.39 16.33 3.08
CA LEU A 238 -3.71 16.81 3.46
C LEU A 238 -3.71 17.33 4.90
N LYS A 239 -4.49 18.38 5.14
CA LYS A 239 -4.86 18.78 6.49
C LYS A 239 -5.89 17.80 7.03
N THR A 240 -5.77 17.42 8.31
CA THR A 240 -6.64 16.40 8.91
C THR A 240 -7.25 16.84 10.22
N VAL A 241 -8.41 16.26 10.51
CA VAL A 241 -9.05 16.29 11.84
C VAL A 241 -9.12 14.85 12.34
N ALA A 242 -8.79 14.65 13.61
CA ALA A 242 -8.93 13.35 14.25
C ALA A 242 -10.41 13.01 14.49
N LEU A 243 -10.76 11.75 14.33
CA LEU A 243 -12.09 11.23 14.67
C LEU A 243 -12.05 10.71 16.11
N THR A 244 -12.03 11.64 17.07
CA THR A 244 -11.78 11.36 18.50
C THR A 244 -12.86 10.48 19.14
N GLU A 245 -14.06 10.47 18.57
CA GLU A 245 -15.22 9.69 19.01
C GLU A 245 -15.13 8.22 18.58
N THR A 246 -14.15 7.88 17.74
CA THR A 246 -13.95 6.53 17.21
C THR A 246 -12.50 6.08 17.40
N ASN A 247 -12.31 4.77 17.54
CA ASN A 247 -10.97 4.15 17.56
C ASN A 247 -10.72 3.36 16.25
N LEU A 248 -11.32 3.82 15.15
CA LEU A 248 -11.23 3.13 13.86
C LEU A 248 -9.87 3.36 13.22
N ALA A 249 -9.29 2.27 12.75
CA ALA A 249 -7.98 2.27 12.13
C ALA A 249 -7.85 1.14 11.10
N ALA A 250 -7.05 1.35 10.07
CA ALA A 250 -6.56 0.25 9.26
C ALA A 250 -5.78 -0.72 10.15
N GLN A 251 -6.03 -2.01 9.96
CA GLN A 251 -5.20 -3.10 10.47
C GLN A 251 -4.43 -3.66 9.28
N TYR A 252 -3.23 -3.15 9.06
CA TYR A 252 -2.42 -3.59 7.93
C TYR A 252 -1.87 -4.98 8.18
N THR A 253 -2.20 -5.85 7.23
CA THR A 253 -1.75 -7.24 7.22
C THR A 253 -0.78 -7.49 6.08
N LEU A 254 0.02 -8.52 6.22
CA LEU A 254 0.86 -9.06 5.16
C LEU A 254 0.68 -10.56 5.06
N ALA A 255 0.62 -11.05 3.84
CA ALA A 255 0.63 -12.46 3.52
C ALA A 255 1.57 -12.75 2.35
N ILE A 256 2.34 -13.83 2.42
CA ILE A 256 2.97 -14.42 1.24
C ILE A 256 1.91 -15.31 0.60
N LEU A 257 1.62 -15.11 -0.69
CA LEU A 257 0.64 -15.91 -1.40
C LEU A 257 1.13 -17.35 -1.60
N ASN A 258 0.22 -18.33 -1.61
CA ASN A 258 0.61 -19.74 -1.71
C ASN A 258 1.15 -20.16 -3.10
N ARG A 259 0.99 -19.30 -4.12
CA ARG A 259 1.43 -19.55 -5.51
C ARG A 259 2.38 -18.46 -5.96
N VAL A 260 3.48 -18.31 -5.23
CA VAL A 260 4.46 -17.24 -5.46
C VAL A 260 5.40 -17.56 -6.62
N PRO A 261 5.51 -16.69 -7.63
CA PRO A 261 6.54 -16.81 -8.64
C PRO A 261 7.96 -16.56 -8.10
N HIS A 262 8.12 -15.69 -7.08
CA HIS A 262 9.43 -15.19 -6.64
C HIS A 262 9.64 -15.37 -5.11
N GLU A 263 9.57 -16.60 -4.62
CA GLU A 263 9.56 -16.93 -3.18
C GLU A 263 10.74 -16.30 -2.40
N ALA A 264 11.94 -16.33 -2.94
CA ALA A 264 13.12 -15.75 -2.28
C ALA A 264 13.02 -14.23 -2.12
N ALA A 265 12.49 -13.55 -3.13
CA ALA A 265 12.27 -12.10 -3.11
C ALA A 265 11.12 -11.73 -2.17
N ALA A 266 10.03 -12.51 -2.15
CA ALA A 266 8.91 -12.36 -1.22
C ALA A 266 9.36 -12.44 0.25
N LYS A 267 10.12 -13.49 0.60
CA LYS A 267 10.70 -13.66 1.94
C LYS A 267 11.64 -12.52 2.31
N ALA A 268 12.46 -12.05 1.36
CA ALA A 268 13.35 -10.91 1.59
C ALA A 268 12.56 -9.62 1.83
N PHE A 269 11.48 -9.41 1.09
CA PHE A 269 10.61 -8.25 1.25
C PHE A 269 9.93 -8.23 2.62
N VAL A 270 9.30 -9.32 3.02
CA VAL A 270 8.67 -9.44 4.35
C VAL A 270 9.68 -9.20 5.46
N LYS A 271 10.86 -9.84 5.37
CA LYS A 271 11.95 -9.62 6.34
C LYS A 271 12.39 -8.15 6.40
N PHE A 272 12.46 -7.46 5.27
CA PHE A 272 12.81 -6.03 5.24
C PHE A 272 11.71 -5.18 5.86
N LEU A 273 10.45 -5.39 5.49
CA LEU A 273 9.31 -4.63 5.99
C LEU A 273 9.20 -4.71 7.52
N LEU A 274 9.40 -5.91 8.09
CA LEU A 274 9.38 -6.16 9.53
C LEU A 274 10.68 -5.84 10.26
N SER A 275 11.73 -5.37 9.56
CA SER A 275 12.98 -4.97 10.17
C SER A 275 12.90 -3.61 10.86
N SER A 276 13.90 -3.29 11.68
CA SER A 276 14.04 -1.94 12.28
C SER A 276 14.08 -0.83 11.22
N ALA A 277 14.65 -1.10 10.02
CA ALA A 277 14.67 -0.16 8.91
C ALA A 277 13.26 0.06 8.34
N GLY A 278 12.52 -1.02 8.09
CA GLY A 278 11.11 -0.95 7.67
C GLY A 278 10.26 -0.22 8.71
N HIS A 279 10.34 -0.60 9.97
CA HIS A 279 9.59 0.06 11.05
C HIS A 279 9.90 1.56 11.17
N LYS A 280 11.15 1.98 10.92
CA LYS A 280 11.51 3.41 10.92
C LYS A 280 10.81 4.16 9.79
N ILE A 281 10.73 3.54 8.61
CA ILE A 281 10.02 4.12 7.46
C ILE A 281 8.52 4.21 7.77
N LEU A 282 7.90 3.14 8.26
CA LEU A 282 6.50 3.10 8.65
C LEU A 282 6.15 4.24 9.63
N LYS A 283 6.89 4.34 10.74
CA LYS A 283 6.68 5.37 11.76
C LYS A 283 6.79 6.79 11.22
N LYS A 284 7.78 7.05 10.35
CA LYS A 284 7.98 8.36 9.74
C LYS A 284 6.79 8.79 8.87
N ASN A 285 6.04 7.84 8.35
CA ASN A 285 4.92 8.07 7.44
C ASN A 285 3.54 7.85 8.09
N GLY A 286 3.42 7.98 9.42
CA GLY A 286 2.12 7.92 10.11
C GLY A 286 1.55 6.52 10.29
N VAL A 287 2.39 5.49 10.14
CA VAL A 287 2.01 4.09 10.37
C VAL A 287 2.63 3.60 11.67
N THR A 288 1.84 3.02 12.54
CA THR A 288 2.28 2.45 13.82
C THR A 288 2.55 0.96 13.65
N PRO A 289 3.81 0.49 13.70
CA PRO A 289 4.12 -0.93 13.64
C PRO A 289 3.58 -1.70 14.84
N VAL A 290 3.06 -2.89 14.60
CA VAL A 290 2.70 -3.89 15.62
C VAL A 290 3.93 -4.77 15.85
N ILE A 291 4.45 -4.79 17.07
CA ILE A 291 5.70 -5.46 17.42
C ILE A 291 5.51 -6.33 18.68
N PRO A 292 5.65 -7.65 18.62
CA PRO A 292 5.79 -8.46 17.40
C PRO A 292 4.52 -8.43 16.54
N PRO A 293 4.59 -8.73 15.23
CA PRO A 293 3.40 -8.89 14.39
C PRO A 293 2.47 -9.96 14.97
N ARG A 294 1.16 -9.75 14.78
CA ARG A 294 0.15 -10.72 15.22
C ARG A 294 -0.13 -11.69 14.09
N VAL A 295 0.29 -12.94 14.30
CA VAL A 295 0.06 -14.02 13.31
C VAL A 295 -1.35 -14.57 13.44
N SER A 296 -2.08 -14.64 12.33
CA SER A 296 -3.36 -15.32 12.23
C SER A 296 -3.23 -16.53 11.29
N SER A 297 -3.54 -17.71 11.80
CA SER A 297 -3.57 -18.95 11.01
C SER A 297 -5.00 -19.35 10.65
N ALA A 298 -5.17 -20.06 9.53
CA ALA A 298 -6.45 -20.51 8.99
C ALA A 298 -7.21 -21.54 9.85
N SER A 299 -6.84 -21.74 11.11
CA SER A 299 -7.54 -22.69 11.99
C SER A 299 -8.22 -21.97 13.14
N SER A 300 -9.51 -22.04 13.08
CA SER A 300 -10.58 -21.80 14.05
C SER A 300 -11.42 -20.58 13.72
N GLY A 301 -12.68 -20.85 13.35
CA GLY A 301 -13.73 -19.84 13.27
C GLY A 301 -13.90 -19.15 14.61
N ALA A 302 -13.28 -18.00 14.73
CA ALA A 302 -13.59 -17.03 15.77
C ALA A 302 -14.02 -15.75 15.06
N THR A 303 -15.31 -15.53 15.02
CA THR A 303 -15.94 -14.27 14.68
C THR A 303 -15.42 -13.24 15.66
N THR A 304 -14.44 -12.44 15.26
CA THR A 304 -14.04 -11.28 16.06
C THR A 304 -15.07 -10.18 15.81
N THR A 305 -16.06 -10.12 16.68
CA THR A 305 -16.98 -8.99 16.76
C THR A 305 -16.15 -7.78 17.19
N THR A 306 -15.87 -6.86 16.28
CA THR A 306 -15.26 -5.58 16.60
C THR A 306 -16.28 -4.78 17.42
N THR A 307 -16.13 -4.79 18.74
CA THR A 307 -16.91 -3.96 19.62
C THR A 307 -16.39 -2.53 19.50
N VAL A 308 -17.19 -1.66 18.92
CA VAL A 308 -16.94 -0.22 18.92
C VAL A 308 -17.06 0.25 20.39
N ALA A 309 -15.95 0.47 21.04
CA ALA A 309 -15.92 1.09 22.35
C ALA A 309 -16.07 2.60 22.17
N LEU A 310 -17.29 3.11 22.40
CA LEU A 310 -17.55 4.53 22.49
C LEU A 310 -17.10 5.04 23.87
N SER A 311 -16.15 5.95 23.88
CA SER A 311 -15.74 6.66 25.10
C SER A 311 -16.74 7.79 25.36
N THR A 312 -17.73 7.57 26.21
CA THR A 312 -18.56 8.66 26.77
C THR A 312 -17.79 9.31 27.90
N THR A 313 -17.18 10.46 27.63
CA THR A 313 -16.69 11.34 28.71
C THR A 313 -17.86 12.18 29.19
N THR A 314 -18.41 11.83 30.35
CA THR A 314 -19.42 12.64 31.03
C THR A 314 -18.71 13.82 31.70
N THR A 315 -18.99 15.02 31.29
CA THR A 315 -18.69 16.27 32.03
C THR A 315 -19.83 16.59 32.96
#